data_fbcebc5dc658b6f689c6e466032d2709
#
_entry.id   fbcebc5dc658b6f689c6e466032d2709
#
_cell.length_a   1.000
_cell.length_b   1.000
_cell.length_c   1.000
_cell.angle_alpha   90.00
_cell.angle_beta   90.00
_cell.angle_gamma   90.00
#
_symmetry.space_group_name_H-M   'P 1'
#
loop_
_entity.id
_entity.type
_entity.pdbx_description
1 polymer ?
#
loop_
_entity_poly.entity_id
_entity_poly.type
_entity_poly.pdbx_seq_one_letter_code
_entity_poly.pdbx_strand_id
1 'polypeptide(L)'
;MFFCTIFAEDKLHSAICKQAYIALVCIIFAKGKKEKMIKDNYILPAEWEEQECVQLTWPHKDTDWAPYLDDIYEMFVNMAKAIAERERLIIATPHPEEVEAMLYPCLSEKAKENTKIALCPSNDTWARDHAPITLRNRENGELKMLDFKFNGWGEKFAADKDNEIGRRLKADNILTAEMEDNLDFVLEGGAIESDGKGTIFTTSQCLMAPHRNQSMTQQEIEEELKKRLRAERIVWLDHGNLVGDDTDGHIDTIVRIAPDDTILYMGCDDKEDEQYEDLKAMENQLKALRKDGGEEYRLLKLPSPEAIYDDGERLPATYANFLIINGAVVYPTYRQPKNDAEAERILKMAFPEHEMIAVDACAAIRQHGSIHCLTMQYTKGKVKK
;
A
#
# COMPACT_ATOMS: atom_id res chain seq x y z
N MET A 1 73.01 30.59 8.69
CA MET A 1 72.20 29.83 7.71
C MET A 1 71.86 28.43 8.23
N PHE A 2 71.70 28.26 9.54
CA PHE A 2 71.44 26.96 10.19
C PHE A 2 70.14 26.94 11.09
N PHE A 3 69.44 28.03 11.18
CA PHE A 3 68.25 28.15 12.05
C PHE A 3 66.88 28.06 11.32
N CYS A 4 66.87 28.04 9.99
CA CYS A 4 65.62 27.95 9.20
C CYS A 4 65.16 26.54 8.86
N THR A 5 66.03 25.52 8.98
CA THR A 5 65.76 24.15 8.59
C THR A 5 64.99 23.35 9.69
N ILE A 6 65.22 23.66 10.97
CA ILE A 6 64.60 22.92 12.11
C ILE A 6 63.10 23.27 12.26
N PHE A 7 62.68 24.52 11.99
CA PHE A 7 61.29 24.92 12.07
C PHE A 7 60.40 24.43 10.90
N ALA A 8 60.97 23.99 9.80
CA ALA A 8 60.23 23.46 8.66
C ALA A 8 59.90 21.96 8.85
N GLU A 9 60.78 21.19 9.49
CA GLU A 9 60.58 19.76 9.79
C GLU A 9 59.52 19.55 10.88
N ASP A 10 59.47 20.38 11.93
CA ASP A 10 58.44 20.29 12.97
C ASP A 10 57.00 20.59 12.45
N LYS A 11 56.86 21.56 11.53
CA LYS A 11 55.54 21.84 10.92
C LYS A 11 55.10 20.75 9.94
N LEU A 12 56.04 20.11 9.25
CA LEU A 12 55.74 19.02 8.32
C LEU A 12 55.33 17.74 9.10
N HIS A 13 56.06 17.44 10.19
CA HIS A 13 55.70 16.33 11.08
C HIS A 13 54.32 16.55 11.75
N SER A 14 54.02 17.78 12.20
CA SER A 14 52.71 18.12 12.78
C SER A 14 51.57 18.02 11.76
N ALA A 15 51.81 18.36 10.48
CA ALA A 15 50.79 18.26 9.42
C ALA A 15 50.52 16.78 9.02
N ILE A 16 51.58 15.98 8.94
CA ILE A 16 51.49 14.53 8.63
C ILE A 16 50.77 13.79 9.76
N CYS A 17 51.09 14.09 11.04
CA CYS A 17 50.37 13.52 12.19
C CYS A 17 48.89 13.92 12.23
N LYS A 18 48.54 15.17 11.90
CA LYS A 18 47.14 15.59 11.80
C LYS A 18 46.39 14.90 10.66
N GLN A 19 46.97 14.75 9.48
CA GLN A 19 46.36 14.00 8.38
C GLN A 19 46.21 12.52 8.69
N ALA A 20 47.24 11.90 9.32
CA ALA A 20 47.13 10.50 9.76
C ALA A 20 46.06 10.31 10.85
N TYR A 21 45.93 11.26 11.78
CA TYR A 21 44.90 11.22 12.81
C TYR A 21 43.50 11.40 12.21
N ILE A 22 43.30 12.32 11.27
CA ILE A 22 42.03 12.52 10.57
C ILE A 22 41.68 11.27 9.74
N ALA A 23 42.67 10.69 9.03
CA ALA A 23 42.46 9.45 8.28
C ALA A 23 42.10 8.27 9.21
N LEU A 24 42.75 8.15 10.37
CA LEU A 24 42.49 7.13 11.38
C LEU A 24 41.08 7.33 12.01
N VAL A 25 40.71 8.57 12.31
CA VAL A 25 39.39 8.91 12.81
C VAL A 25 38.29 8.62 11.73
N CYS A 26 38.54 8.97 10.47
CA CYS A 26 37.64 8.61 9.36
C CYS A 26 37.55 7.09 9.15
N ILE A 27 38.66 6.33 9.31
CA ILE A 27 38.65 4.87 9.22
C ILE A 27 37.92 4.26 10.44
N ILE A 28 38.06 4.82 11.64
CA ILE A 28 37.38 4.39 12.84
C ILE A 28 35.86 4.71 12.73
N PHE A 29 35.50 5.89 12.23
CA PHE A 29 34.11 6.25 11.94
C PHE A 29 33.52 5.41 10.78
N ALA A 30 34.28 5.10 9.74
CA ALA A 30 33.85 4.21 8.66
C ALA A 30 33.77 2.73 9.11
N LYS A 31 34.63 2.28 10.05
CA LYS A 31 34.56 0.95 10.66
C LYS A 31 33.52 0.86 11.79
N GLY A 32 33.24 1.95 12.49
CA GLY A 32 32.18 2.01 13.52
C GLY A 32 30.77 2.06 12.92
N LYS A 33 30.62 2.44 11.64
CA LYS A 33 29.33 2.42 10.91
C LYS A 33 29.07 1.15 10.09
N LYS A 34 29.90 0.13 10.18
CA LYS A 34 29.42 -1.24 9.99
C LYS A 34 28.86 -1.73 11.32
N GLU A 35 27.82 -1.08 11.85
CA GLU A 35 26.82 -1.82 12.58
C GLU A 35 26.51 -3.03 11.72
N LYS A 36 26.79 -4.23 12.27
CA LYS A 36 26.23 -5.45 11.79
C LYS A 36 24.73 -5.16 11.78
N MET A 37 24.16 -4.78 10.64
CA MET A 37 22.73 -4.86 10.44
C MET A 37 22.41 -6.31 10.84
N ILE A 38 21.87 -6.50 12.02
CA ILE A 38 21.19 -7.73 12.36
C ILE A 38 20.20 -7.82 11.21
N LYS A 39 20.40 -8.81 10.33
CA LYS A 39 19.50 -9.02 9.20
C LYS A 39 18.17 -9.27 9.89
N ASP A 40 17.35 -8.23 9.97
CA ASP A 40 16.03 -8.31 10.54
C ASP A 40 15.28 -9.28 9.63
N ASN A 41 14.94 -10.48 10.11
CA ASN A 41 14.35 -11.55 9.31
C ASN A 41 12.88 -11.27 8.97
N TYR A 42 12.42 -10.03 9.17
CA TYR A 42 11.09 -9.60 8.76
C TYR A 42 11.03 -9.31 7.26
N ILE A 43 9.84 -9.45 6.71
CA ILE A 43 9.51 -9.13 5.32
C ILE A 43 8.08 -8.59 5.26
N LEU A 44 7.81 -7.74 4.28
CA LEU A 44 6.44 -7.43 3.90
C LEU A 44 5.89 -8.60 3.08
N PRO A 45 4.88 -9.36 3.59
CA PRO A 45 4.27 -10.46 2.86
C PRO A 45 3.57 -9.98 1.60
N ALA A 46 3.40 -10.87 0.64
CA ALA A 46 2.50 -10.62 -0.47
C ALA A 46 1.04 -10.66 -0.02
N GLU A 47 0.16 -9.92 -0.68
CA GLU A 47 -1.26 -9.84 -0.29
C GLU A 47 -1.97 -11.20 -0.36
N TRP A 48 -1.58 -12.07 -1.30
CA TRP A 48 -2.18 -13.42 -1.43
C TRP A 48 -1.72 -14.45 -0.40
N GLU A 49 -0.82 -14.07 0.52
CA GLU A 49 -0.45 -14.95 1.63
C GLU A 49 -1.59 -15.01 2.67
N GLU A 50 -1.65 -16.09 3.45
CA GLU A 50 -2.74 -16.31 4.40
C GLU A 50 -2.91 -15.11 5.35
N GLN A 51 -4.13 -14.61 5.43
CA GLN A 51 -4.50 -13.42 6.20
C GLN A 51 -5.18 -13.80 7.51
N GLU A 52 -5.02 -12.98 8.54
CA GLU A 52 -5.74 -13.08 9.82
C GLU A 52 -7.05 -12.31 9.76
N CYS A 53 -7.03 -11.12 9.15
CA CYS A 53 -8.20 -10.26 9.05
C CYS A 53 -8.04 -9.16 8.00
N VAL A 54 -9.17 -8.57 7.63
CA VAL A 54 -9.25 -7.32 6.84
C VAL A 54 -9.91 -6.23 7.67
N GLN A 55 -9.42 -4.99 7.56
CA GLN A 55 -10.02 -3.79 8.13
C GLN A 55 -10.81 -3.04 7.07
N LEU A 56 -11.98 -2.53 7.47
CA LEU A 56 -12.74 -1.47 6.83
C LEU A 56 -12.85 -0.27 7.76
N THR A 57 -12.92 0.93 7.21
CA THR A 57 -13.35 2.14 7.92
C THR A 57 -14.69 2.55 7.32
N TRP A 58 -15.75 2.50 8.14
CA TRP A 58 -17.14 2.57 7.66
C TRP A 58 -17.55 3.99 7.30
N PRO A 59 -18.20 4.22 6.14
CA PRO A 59 -18.68 5.54 5.75
C PRO A 59 -19.78 6.04 6.69
N HIS A 60 -19.86 7.35 6.88
CA HIS A 60 -20.87 7.96 7.73
C HIS A 60 -21.25 9.38 7.25
N LYS A 61 -22.33 9.91 7.82
CA LYS A 61 -22.93 11.19 7.41
C LYS A 61 -22.04 12.44 7.55
N ASP A 62 -20.95 12.33 8.35
CA ASP A 62 -20.03 13.44 8.59
C ASP A 62 -18.76 13.31 7.71
N THR A 63 -18.84 12.56 6.61
CA THR A 63 -17.82 12.40 5.57
C THR A 63 -18.37 12.88 4.23
N ASP A 64 -17.51 12.97 3.22
CA ASP A 64 -17.89 13.35 1.86
C ASP A 64 -18.82 12.34 1.18
N TRP A 65 -19.06 11.18 1.83
CA TRP A 65 -20.05 10.19 1.42
C TRP A 65 -21.50 10.60 1.70
N ALA A 66 -21.74 11.63 2.50
CA ALA A 66 -23.10 12.03 2.91
C ALA A 66 -24.14 12.10 1.76
N PRO A 67 -23.80 12.60 0.56
CA PRO A 67 -24.74 12.63 -0.58
C PRO A 67 -25.04 11.26 -1.19
N TYR A 68 -24.22 10.21 -0.91
CA TYR A 68 -24.24 8.90 -1.57
C TYR A 68 -24.31 7.74 -0.58
N LEU A 69 -24.72 7.99 0.67
CA LEU A 69 -24.66 7.00 1.76
C LEU A 69 -25.35 5.68 1.42
N ASP A 70 -26.52 5.72 0.81
CA ASP A 70 -27.27 4.50 0.48
C ASP A 70 -26.50 3.63 -0.52
N ASP A 71 -25.93 4.24 -1.56
CA ASP A 71 -25.18 3.55 -2.59
C ASP A 71 -23.88 2.94 -2.02
N ILE A 72 -23.14 3.71 -1.21
CA ILE A 72 -21.89 3.22 -0.65
C ILE A 72 -22.12 2.19 0.46
N TYR A 73 -23.20 2.27 1.22
CA TYR A 73 -23.55 1.26 2.22
C TYR A 73 -23.84 -0.09 1.57
N GLU A 74 -24.53 -0.13 0.43
CA GLU A 74 -24.74 -1.38 -0.31
C GLU A 74 -23.41 -2.04 -0.68
N MET A 75 -22.48 -1.27 -1.21
CA MET A 75 -21.14 -1.75 -1.55
C MET A 75 -20.38 -2.28 -0.31
N PHE A 76 -20.36 -1.52 0.79
CA PHE A 76 -19.69 -1.91 2.04
C PHE A 76 -20.29 -3.18 2.66
N VAL A 77 -21.61 -3.32 2.65
CA VAL A 77 -22.30 -4.55 3.09
C VAL A 77 -21.88 -5.75 2.25
N ASN A 78 -21.76 -5.61 0.93
CA ASN A 78 -21.33 -6.69 0.04
C ASN A 78 -19.86 -7.07 0.28
N MET A 79 -18.98 -6.10 0.45
CA MET A 79 -17.58 -6.35 0.83
C MET A 79 -17.48 -7.03 2.20
N ALA A 80 -18.18 -6.51 3.21
CA ALA A 80 -18.19 -7.08 4.56
C ALA A 80 -18.67 -8.54 4.57
N LYS A 81 -19.70 -8.88 3.80
CA LYS A 81 -20.17 -10.27 3.63
C LYS A 81 -19.09 -11.14 3.00
N ALA A 82 -18.46 -10.69 1.91
CA ALA A 82 -17.42 -11.44 1.22
C ALA A 82 -16.24 -11.76 2.14
N ILE A 83 -15.81 -10.77 2.93
CA ILE A 83 -14.68 -10.89 3.87
C ILE A 83 -15.06 -11.77 5.06
N ALA A 84 -16.15 -11.43 5.77
CA ALA A 84 -16.50 -12.06 7.03
C ALA A 84 -16.89 -13.55 6.90
N GLU A 85 -17.30 -14.02 5.72
CA GLU A 85 -17.51 -15.45 5.44
C GLU A 85 -16.21 -16.26 5.39
N ARG A 86 -15.04 -15.60 5.24
CA ARG A 86 -13.74 -16.25 5.00
C ARG A 86 -12.74 -16.02 6.11
N GLU A 87 -12.68 -14.81 6.63
CA GLU A 87 -11.73 -14.39 7.64
C GLU A 87 -12.31 -13.33 8.57
N ARG A 88 -11.56 -12.91 9.56
CA ARG A 88 -12.02 -11.89 10.49
C ARG A 88 -12.13 -10.54 9.77
N LEU A 89 -13.19 -9.82 10.10
CA LEU A 89 -13.44 -8.46 9.65
C LEU A 89 -13.36 -7.49 10.83
N ILE A 90 -12.53 -6.46 10.71
CA ILE A 90 -12.48 -5.33 11.64
C ILE A 90 -13.16 -4.14 10.97
N ILE A 91 -14.10 -3.53 11.65
CA ILE A 91 -14.79 -2.31 11.19
C ILE A 91 -14.50 -1.19 12.17
N ALA A 92 -13.79 -0.16 11.72
CA ALA A 92 -13.58 1.09 12.45
C ALA A 92 -14.72 2.06 12.09
N THR A 93 -15.38 2.64 13.09
CA THR A 93 -16.50 3.58 12.86
C THR A 93 -16.75 4.45 14.10
N PRO A 94 -17.18 5.72 13.94
CA PRO A 94 -17.69 6.52 15.06
C PRO A 94 -19.07 6.07 15.56
N HIS A 95 -19.79 5.20 14.80
CA HIS A 95 -21.17 4.80 15.07
C HIS A 95 -21.37 3.27 15.13
N PRO A 96 -20.74 2.54 16.09
CA PRO A 96 -20.79 1.07 16.14
C PRO A 96 -22.21 0.47 16.14
N GLU A 97 -23.12 1.05 16.92
CA GLU A 97 -24.49 0.54 17.05
C GLU A 97 -25.28 0.69 15.73
N GLU A 98 -25.09 1.78 15.00
CA GLU A 98 -25.73 2.02 13.70
C GLU A 98 -25.22 1.01 12.66
N VAL A 99 -23.90 0.77 12.63
CA VAL A 99 -23.27 -0.20 11.73
C VAL A 99 -23.74 -1.63 12.07
N GLU A 100 -23.77 -2.00 13.35
CA GLU A 100 -24.25 -3.30 13.78
C GLU A 100 -25.71 -3.53 13.36
N ALA A 101 -26.59 -2.56 13.61
CA ALA A 101 -28.00 -2.65 13.24
C ALA A 101 -28.22 -2.78 11.73
N MET A 102 -27.36 -2.18 10.90
CA MET A 102 -27.44 -2.25 9.45
C MET A 102 -26.84 -3.55 8.91
N LEU A 103 -25.65 -3.93 9.38
CA LEU A 103 -24.84 -5.00 8.80
C LEU A 103 -25.27 -6.40 9.28
N TYR A 104 -25.52 -6.58 10.58
CA TYR A 104 -25.77 -7.91 11.15
C TYR A 104 -26.99 -8.65 10.55
N PRO A 105 -28.11 -7.98 10.19
CA PRO A 105 -29.19 -8.66 9.47
C PRO A 105 -28.79 -9.26 8.12
N CYS A 106 -27.70 -8.75 7.52
CA CYS A 106 -27.19 -9.16 6.22
C CYS A 106 -26.14 -10.28 6.30
N LEU A 107 -25.63 -10.60 7.51
CA LEU A 107 -24.57 -11.57 7.74
C LEU A 107 -25.10 -12.93 8.18
N SER A 108 -24.40 -14.01 7.80
CA SER A 108 -24.57 -15.32 8.43
C SER A 108 -24.08 -15.30 9.89
N GLU A 109 -24.47 -16.28 10.71
CA GLU A 109 -23.98 -16.38 12.09
C GLU A 109 -22.46 -16.49 12.16
N LYS A 110 -21.83 -17.25 11.25
CA LYS A 110 -20.38 -17.33 11.12
C LYS A 110 -19.75 -15.97 10.82
N ALA A 111 -20.32 -15.23 9.88
CA ALA A 111 -19.81 -13.91 9.50
C ALA A 111 -19.97 -12.88 10.65
N LYS A 112 -21.03 -12.97 11.45
CA LYS A 112 -21.20 -12.15 12.66
C LYS A 112 -20.10 -12.45 13.70
N GLU A 113 -19.82 -13.74 13.95
CA GLU A 113 -18.75 -14.16 14.86
C GLU A 113 -17.36 -13.68 14.40
N ASN A 114 -17.13 -13.62 13.09
CA ASN A 114 -15.91 -13.12 12.50
C ASN A 114 -15.81 -11.58 12.51
N THR A 115 -16.92 -10.86 12.73
CA THR A 115 -16.95 -9.39 12.62
C THR A 115 -16.69 -8.73 13.97
N LYS A 116 -15.74 -7.79 14.01
CA LYS A 116 -15.48 -6.92 15.16
C LYS A 116 -15.70 -5.46 14.76
N ILE A 117 -16.72 -4.83 15.33
CA ILE A 117 -16.96 -3.40 15.17
C ILE A 117 -16.30 -2.65 16.32
N ALA A 118 -15.51 -1.63 16.01
CA ALA A 118 -14.73 -0.83 16.95
C ALA A 118 -15.11 0.64 16.89
N LEU A 119 -15.23 1.28 18.06
CA LEU A 119 -15.46 2.72 18.15
C LEU A 119 -14.18 3.48 17.80
N CYS A 120 -14.10 4.00 16.60
CA CYS A 120 -13.00 4.81 16.10
C CYS A 120 -13.57 6.02 15.36
N PRO A 121 -13.31 7.24 15.82
CA PRO A 121 -13.53 8.44 15.00
C PRO A 121 -12.73 8.36 13.71
N SER A 122 -13.34 8.75 12.60
CA SER A 122 -12.69 8.81 11.29
C SER A 122 -12.98 10.13 10.58
N ASN A 123 -12.11 10.51 9.64
CA ASN A 123 -12.36 11.58 8.69
C ASN A 123 -13.00 11.02 7.42
N ASP A 124 -12.54 9.83 6.97
CA ASP A 124 -12.99 9.17 5.77
C ASP A 124 -12.87 7.64 5.89
N THR A 125 -12.86 6.89 4.76
CA THR A 125 -13.05 5.45 4.68
C THR A 125 -11.83 4.66 4.16
N TRP A 126 -10.77 5.32 3.80
CA TRP A 126 -9.65 4.79 3.04
C TRP A 126 -8.66 3.98 3.91
N ALA A 127 -9.13 2.82 4.39
CA ALA A 127 -8.37 1.96 5.29
C ALA A 127 -7.02 1.52 4.73
N ARG A 128 -6.89 1.37 3.41
CA ARG A 128 -5.64 1.05 2.74
C ARG A 128 -4.51 2.01 3.10
N ASP A 129 -4.81 3.28 3.23
CA ASP A 129 -3.81 4.33 3.28
C ASP A 129 -3.45 4.77 4.69
N HIS A 130 -4.36 4.59 5.65
CA HIS A 130 -4.12 4.98 7.04
C HIS A 130 -3.87 3.82 8.00
N ALA A 131 -4.14 2.57 7.60
CA ALA A 131 -3.98 1.43 8.49
C ALA A 131 -2.53 0.93 8.54
N PRO A 132 -2.08 0.35 9.68
CA PRO A 132 -0.72 -0.15 9.82
C PRO A 132 -0.38 -1.27 8.82
N ILE A 133 0.84 -1.22 8.29
CA ILE A 133 1.37 -2.24 7.38
C ILE A 133 2.00 -3.37 8.20
N THR A 134 1.68 -4.63 7.88
CA THR A 134 2.14 -5.78 8.66
C THR A 134 3.36 -6.46 8.06
N LEU A 135 4.43 -6.56 8.83
CA LEU A 135 5.58 -7.40 8.52
C LEU A 135 5.46 -8.76 9.22
N ARG A 136 6.03 -9.80 8.60
CA ARG A 136 6.14 -11.15 9.20
C ARG A 136 7.60 -11.61 9.22
N ASN A 137 8.03 -12.14 10.35
CA ASN A 137 9.33 -12.78 10.49
C ASN A 137 9.34 -14.12 9.75
N ARG A 138 10.30 -14.31 8.84
CA ARG A 138 10.42 -15.50 7.99
C ARG A 138 10.75 -16.79 8.78
N GLU A 139 11.42 -16.69 9.95
CA GLU A 139 11.87 -17.84 10.70
C GLU A 139 10.86 -18.33 11.73
N ASN A 140 10.26 -17.41 12.48
CA ASN A 140 9.40 -17.77 13.60
C ASN A 140 7.93 -17.40 13.41
N GLY A 141 7.61 -16.63 12.34
CA GLY A 141 6.26 -16.17 12.01
C GLY A 141 5.75 -15.04 12.90
N GLU A 142 6.59 -14.39 13.71
CA GLU A 142 6.18 -13.23 14.50
C GLU A 142 5.76 -12.06 13.62
N LEU A 143 4.74 -11.35 14.06
CA LEU A 143 4.21 -10.17 13.37
C LEU A 143 4.73 -8.88 13.99
N LYS A 144 4.92 -7.88 13.14
CA LYS A 144 5.17 -6.50 13.50
C LYS A 144 4.32 -5.60 12.63
N MET A 145 3.71 -4.58 13.19
CA MET A 145 2.92 -3.58 12.48
C MET A 145 3.72 -2.29 12.39
N LEU A 146 3.76 -1.70 11.21
CA LEU A 146 4.41 -0.42 10.95
C LEU A 146 3.34 0.67 10.92
N ASP A 147 3.42 1.62 11.83
CA ASP A 147 2.51 2.75 11.92
C ASP A 147 3.15 3.95 11.21
N PHE A 148 2.84 4.11 9.92
CA PHE A 148 3.29 5.23 9.11
C PHE A 148 2.39 6.44 9.27
N LYS A 149 2.94 7.64 8.98
CA LYS A 149 2.14 8.85 8.96
C LYS A 149 1.25 8.88 7.73
N PHE A 150 -0.06 8.93 7.97
CA PHE A 150 -1.05 9.31 6.95
C PHE A 150 -1.38 10.78 7.10
N ASN A 151 -1.25 11.57 6.03
CA ASN A 151 -1.48 13.01 6.06
C ASN A 151 -2.49 13.49 5.02
N GLY A 152 -3.41 12.60 4.58
CA GLY A 152 -4.44 12.96 3.63
C GLY A 152 -3.90 13.24 2.23
N TRP A 153 -3.06 12.31 1.72
CA TRP A 153 -2.47 12.32 0.37
C TRP A 153 -1.70 13.62 0.05
N GLY A 154 -0.81 14.00 0.95
CA GLY A 154 -0.04 15.22 0.80
C GLY A 154 -0.77 16.47 1.25
N GLU A 155 -1.50 16.37 2.37
CA GLU A 155 -2.22 17.49 3.03
C GLU A 155 -3.39 18.07 2.20
N LYS A 156 -3.96 17.27 1.27
CA LYS A 156 -5.14 17.67 0.49
C LYS A 156 -6.43 17.57 1.31
N PHE A 157 -6.50 16.59 2.24
CA PHE A 157 -7.68 16.29 3.04
C PHE A 157 -7.35 16.20 4.54
N ALA A 158 -8.36 16.37 5.38
CA ALA A 158 -8.22 16.13 6.81
C ALA A 158 -7.94 14.64 7.08
N ALA A 159 -6.94 14.37 7.93
CA ALA A 159 -6.49 13.00 8.22
C ALA A 159 -6.16 12.76 9.70
N ASP A 160 -6.45 13.72 10.54
CA ASP A 160 -6.08 13.69 11.96
C ASP A 160 -6.71 12.55 12.74
N LYS A 161 -7.96 12.17 12.40
CA LYS A 161 -8.64 11.03 13.02
C LYS A 161 -8.20 9.70 12.39
N ASP A 162 -8.10 9.64 11.07
CA ASP A 162 -7.75 8.42 10.32
C ASP A 162 -6.34 7.95 10.69
N ASN A 163 -5.39 8.88 10.78
CA ASN A 163 -4.03 8.61 11.22
C ASN A 163 -3.93 8.06 12.67
N GLU A 164 -5.00 8.10 13.45
CA GLU A 164 -5.08 7.56 14.81
C GLU A 164 -5.72 6.17 14.89
N ILE A 165 -6.43 5.71 13.85
CA ILE A 165 -7.26 4.50 13.91
C ILE A 165 -6.42 3.27 14.29
N GLY A 166 -5.26 3.06 13.66
CA GLY A 166 -4.37 1.93 13.95
C GLY A 166 -3.96 1.87 15.43
N ARG A 167 -3.59 3.00 16.01
CA ARG A 167 -3.21 3.12 17.43
C ARG A 167 -4.39 2.88 18.37
N ARG A 168 -5.61 3.32 18.01
CA ARG A 168 -6.82 3.05 18.79
C ARG A 168 -7.17 1.56 18.79
N LEU A 169 -7.16 0.92 17.63
CA LEU A 169 -7.37 -0.52 17.50
C LEU A 169 -6.33 -1.31 18.30
N LYS A 170 -5.09 -0.83 18.36
CA LYS A 170 -4.02 -1.42 19.19
C LYS A 170 -4.28 -1.21 20.68
N ALA A 171 -4.68 -0.02 21.12
CA ALA A 171 -5.01 0.28 22.52
C ALA A 171 -6.19 -0.57 23.03
N ASP A 172 -7.15 -0.86 22.17
CA ASP A 172 -8.32 -1.71 22.47
C ASP A 172 -8.03 -3.21 22.35
N ASN A 173 -6.77 -3.62 22.10
CA ASN A 173 -6.33 -5.01 21.90
C ASN A 173 -7.05 -5.72 20.73
N ILE A 174 -7.54 -5.00 19.76
CA ILE A 174 -8.11 -5.55 18.51
C ILE A 174 -6.97 -5.94 17.58
N LEU A 175 -5.98 -5.05 17.40
CA LEU A 175 -4.69 -5.34 16.80
C LEU A 175 -3.70 -5.68 17.90
N THR A 176 -3.09 -6.85 17.85
CA THR A 176 -2.30 -7.40 18.97
C THR A 176 -0.79 -7.43 18.72
N ALA A 177 -0.34 -7.43 17.47
CA ALA A 177 1.09 -7.44 17.14
C ALA A 177 1.82 -6.19 17.65
N GLU A 178 3.15 -6.30 17.85
CA GLU A 178 4.00 -5.15 18.19
C GLU A 178 3.87 -4.07 17.12
N MET A 179 3.70 -2.80 17.55
CA MET A 179 3.60 -1.67 16.62
C MET A 179 4.91 -0.88 16.67
N GLU A 180 5.52 -0.68 15.51
CA GLU A 180 6.73 0.12 15.30
C GLU A 180 6.32 1.49 14.80
N ASP A 181 6.78 2.54 15.49
CA ASP A 181 6.53 3.93 15.16
C ASP A 181 7.33 4.35 13.93
N ASN A 182 6.64 4.77 12.88
CA ASN A 182 7.17 5.32 11.64
C ASN A 182 6.48 6.64 11.28
N LEU A 183 5.91 7.36 12.26
CA LEU A 183 5.16 8.61 12.07
C LEU A 183 6.03 9.79 11.56
N ASP A 184 7.33 9.61 11.52
CA ASP A 184 8.28 10.55 10.90
C ASP A 184 8.40 10.39 9.38
N PHE A 185 7.69 9.42 8.78
CA PHE A 185 7.70 9.15 7.35
C PHE A 185 6.27 8.95 6.84
N VAL A 186 5.89 9.68 5.79
CA VAL A 186 4.57 9.55 5.15
C VAL A 186 4.60 8.40 4.16
N LEU A 187 3.70 7.43 4.36
CA LEU A 187 3.53 6.31 3.43
C LEU A 187 2.09 5.79 3.50
N GLU A 188 1.42 5.78 2.40
CA GLU A 188 0.12 5.17 2.20
C GLU A 188 0.29 3.70 1.75
N GLY A 189 -0.56 2.81 2.25
CA GLY A 189 -0.52 1.39 1.84
C GLY A 189 -0.82 1.17 0.36
N GLY A 190 -1.66 2.03 -0.26
CA GLY A 190 -1.95 1.99 -1.69
C GLY A 190 -0.80 2.43 -2.60
N ALA A 191 0.22 3.10 -2.02
CA ALA A 191 1.41 3.51 -2.76
C ALA A 191 2.41 2.38 -3.02
N ILE A 192 2.21 1.19 -2.44
CA ILE A 192 3.17 0.07 -2.51
C ILE A 192 2.50 -1.26 -2.82
N GLU A 193 3.21 -2.12 -3.55
CA GLU A 193 2.89 -3.53 -3.78
C GLU A 193 4.08 -4.42 -3.41
N SER A 194 3.85 -5.60 -2.85
CA SER A 194 4.90 -6.54 -2.40
C SER A 194 4.80 -7.88 -3.11
N ASP A 195 5.96 -8.41 -3.53
CA ASP A 195 6.04 -9.79 -4.04
C ASP A 195 6.18 -10.86 -2.94
N GLY A 196 6.25 -10.45 -1.66
CA GLY A 196 6.50 -11.34 -0.53
C GLY A 196 7.91 -11.94 -0.50
N LYS A 197 8.79 -11.56 -1.44
CA LYS A 197 10.15 -12.07 -1.58
C LYS A 197 11.22 -11.01 -1.28
N GLY A 198 10.81 -9.75 -1.07
CA GLY A 198 11.67 -8.61 -0.74
C GLY A 198 11.70 -7.53 -1.80
N THR A 199 10.95 -7.67 -2.90
CA THR A 199 10.76 -6.60 -3.87
C THR A 199 9.48 -5.84 -3.55
N ILE A 200 9.60 -4.51 -3.48
CA ILE A 200 8.49 -3.56 -3.38
C ILE A 200 8.39 -2.79 -4.68
N PHE A 201 7.18 -2.67 -5.19
CA PHE A 201 6.86 -1.87 -6.36
C PHE A 201 6.14 -0.60 -5.91
N THR A 202 6.42 0.52 -6.53
CA THR A 202 5.84 1.82 -6.24
C THR A 202 5.89 2.71 -7.47
N THR A 203 5.26 3.88 -7.40
CA THR A 203 5.35 4.90 -8.45
C THR A 203 6.21 6.07 -8.02
N SER A 204 6.97 6.64 -8.95
CA SER A 204 7.72 7.87 -8.71
C SER A 204 6.77 9.06 -8.55
N GLN A 205 5.66 9.06 -9.25
CA GLN A 205 4.65 10.10 -9.23
C GLN A 205 4.09 10.31 -7.82
N CYS A 206 3.70 9.23 -7.14
CA CYS A 206 3.17 9.28 -5.77
C CYS A 206 4.22 9.68 -4.75
N LEU A 207 5.32 8.91 -4.65
CA LEU A 207 6.28 9.12 -3.54
C LEU A 207 7.12 10.38 -3.69
N MET A 208 7.23 10.93 -4.90
CA MET A 208 7.87 12.23 -5.14
C MET A 208 6.90 13.40 -5.15
N ALA A 209 5.59 13.16 -4.94
CA ALA A 209 4.58 14.21 -4.88
C ALA A 209 4.83 15.19 -3.72
N PRO A 210 4.41 16.45 -3.84
CA PRO A 210 4.54 17.45 -2.77
C PRO A 210 3.89 17.03 -1.45
N HIS A 211 4.42 17.55 -0.34
CA HIS A 211 3.87 17.37 1.02
C HIS A 211 3.85 15.95 1.58
N ARG A 212 4.54 14.96 0.93
CA ARG A 212 4.82 13.66 1.54
C ARG A 212 6.16 13.68 2.29
N ASN A 213 7.27 13.37 1.63
CA ASN A 213 8.58 13.28 2.27
C ASN A 213 9.64 14.26 1.70
N GLN A 214 9.22 15.35 1.07
CA GLN A 214 10.14 16.37 0.57
C GLN A 214 10.74 17.14 1.79
N SER A 215 12.03 17.42 1.77
CA SER A 215 12.95 17.51 0.61
C SER A 215 13.79 16.27 0.31
N MET A 216 13.32 15.07 0.62
CA MET A 216 14.09 13.85 0.30
C MET A 216 14.13 13.63 -1.22
N THR A 217 15.31 13.20 -1.70
CA THR A 217 15.49 12.69 -3.07
C THR A 217 14.88 11.30 -3.22
N GLN A 218 14.63 10.87 -4.45
CA GLN A 218 14.16 9.51 -4.74
C GLN A 218 15.08 8.43 -4.13
N GLN A 219 16.40 8.64 -4.17
CA GLN A 219 17.36 7.71 -3.58
C GLN A 219 17.21 7.63 -2.05
N GLU A 220 17.03 8.77 -1.38
CA GLU A 220 16.81 8.81 0.09
C GLU A 220 15.49 8.16 0.48
N ILE A 221 14.42 8.36 -0.29
CA ILE A 221 13.15 7.67 -0.10
C ILE A 221 13.32 6.16 -0.30
N GLU A 222 14.05 5.73 -1.34
CA GLU A 222 14.34 4.31 -1.58
C GLU A 222 15.08 3.66 -0.41
N GLU A 223 16.07 4.35 0.16
CA GLU A 223 16.83 3.87 1.31
C GLU A 223 15.93 3.73 2.56
N GLU A 224 15.02 4.69 2.81
CA GLU A 224 14.06 4.63 3.91
C GLU A 224 13.02 3.52 3.69
N LEU A 225 12.50 3.34 2.48
CA LEU A 225 11.59 2.24 2.15
C LEU A 225 12.26 0.88 2.40
N LYS A 226 13.48 0.66 1.89
CA LYS A 226 14.24 -0.58 2.12
C LYS A 226 14.42 -0.86 3.60
N LYS A 227 14.77 0.16 4.37
CA LYS A 227 14.99 0.04 5.82
C LYS A 227 13.69 -0.26 6.56
N ARG A 228 12.62 0.52 6.33
CA ARG A 228 11.36 0.43 7.09
C ARG A 228 10.56 -0.81 6.69
N LEU A 229 10.43 -1.10 5.40
CA LEU A 229 9.70 -2.26 4.88
C LEU A 229 10.53 -3.56 4.86
N ARG A 230 11.82 -3.50 5.26
CA ARG A 230 12.76 -4.64 5.19
C ARG A 230 12.90 -5.18 3.77
N ALA A 231 12.77 -4.30 2.77
CA ALA A 231 12.88 -4.64 1.37
C ALA A 231 14.34 -4.72 0.90
N GLU A 232 14.58 -5.62 -0.06
CA GLU A 232 15.88 -5.78 -0.70
C GLU A 232 15.95 -4.92 -1.98
N ARG A 233 14.81 -4.74 -2.65
CA ARG A 233 14.69 -4.05 -3.92
C ARG A 233 13.44 -3.19 -3.97
N ILE A 234 13.57 -1.99 -4.56
CA ILE A 234 12.44 -1.13 -4.92
C ILE A 234 12.38 -1.02 -6.44
N VAL A 235 11.22 -1.26 -7.01
CA VAL A 235 10.92 -1.06 -8.44
C VAL A 235 10.06 0.19 -8.54
N TRP A 236 10.57 1.18 -9.27
CA TRP A 236 9.88 2.43 -9.54
C TRP A 236 9.18 2.38 -10.89
N LEU A 237 7.89 2.69 -10.92
CA LEU A 237 7.15 2.95 -12.15
C LEU A 237 7.00 4.46 -12.32
N ASP A 238 7.34 4.95 -13.52
CA ASP A 238 7.35 6.38 -13.84
C ASP A 238 6.14 6.81 -14.66
N HIS A 239 5.28 5.86 -15.00
CA HIS A 239 4.13 6.03 -15.88
C HIS A 239 2.92 5.29 -15.30
N GLY A 240 1.74 5.60 -15.82
CA GLY A 240 0.48 4.95 -15.46
C GLY A 240 -0.48 5.90 -14.74
N ASN A 241 -0.53 7.14 -15.16
CA ASN A 241 -1.50 8.10 -14.62
C ASN A 241 -2.93 7.69 -14.96
N LEU A 242 -3.74 7.47 -13.93
CA LEU A 242 -5.17 7.20 -14.05
C LEU A 242 -5.93 8.52 -13.94
N VAL A 243 -6.66 8.89 -14.99
CA VAL A 243 -7.45 10.14 -14.99
C VAL A 243 -8.53 10.05 -13.92
N GLY A 244 -8.62 11.09 -13.10
CA GLY A 244 -9.53 11.16 -11.96
C GLY A 244 -8.92 10.66 -10.65
N ASP A 245 -7.71 10.06 -10.66
CA ASP A 245 -7.00 9.72 -9.41
C ASP A 245 -6.56 10.99 -8.70
N ASP A 246 -6.79 11.06 -7.39
CA ASP A 246 -6.40 12.17 -6.52
C ASP A 246 -5.30 11.82 -5.50
N THR A 247 -4.78 10.58 -5.59
CA THR A 247 -3.71 10.07 -4.72
C THR A 247 -2.30 10.43 -5.20
N ASP A 248 -2.16 11.11 -6.33
CA ASP A 248 -0.93 11.36 -7.08
C ASP A 248 -0.32 10.09 -7.70
N GLY A 249 -1.14 9.10 -8.05
CA GLY A 249 -0.71 7.91 -8.79
C GLY A 249 -0.33 6.73 -7.88
N HIS A 250 -1.22 6.33 -6.99
CA HIS A 250 -1.08 5.08 -6.24
C HIS A 250 -0.93 3.88 -7.17
N ILE A 251 0.02 2.99 -6.84
CA ILE A 251 0.29 1.81 -7.67
C ILE A 251 -0.88 0.83 -7.72
N ASP A 252 -1.65 0.70 -6.65
CA ASP A 252 -2.76 -0.25 -6.51
C ASP A 252 -3.95 0.06 -7.44
N THR A 253 -3.97 1.25 -8.06
CA THR A 253 -4.96 1.64 -9.06
C THR A 253 -4.59 1.19 -10.48
N ILE A 254 -3.31 0.88 -10.73
CA ILE A 254 -2.77 0.62 -12.07
C ILE A 254 -2.04 -0.71 -12.21
N VAL A 255 -1.35 -1.18 -11.14
CA VAL A 255 -0.54 -2.40 -11.15
C VAL A 255 -0.74 -3.18 -9.87
N ARG A 256 -0.93 -4.49 -9.97
CA ARG A 256 -1.02 -5.41 -8.84
C ARG A 256 -0.09 -6.60 -9.05
N ILE A 257 0.45 -7.09 -7.95
CA ILE A 257 1.34 -8.26 -7.96
C ILE A 257 0.55 -9.50 -7.58
N ALA A 258 0.84 -10.63 -8.25
CA ALA A 258 0.16 -11.91 -8.07
C ALA A 258 1.17 -13.08 -8.00
N PRO A 259 0.75 -14.30 -7.61
CA PRO A 259 1.62 -15.47 -7.58
C PRO A 259 2.35 -15.72 -8.91
N ASP A 260 3.43 -16.52 -8.83
CA ASP A 260 4.23 -16.97 -9.98
C ASP A 260 4.84 -15.81 -10.77
N ASP A 261 5.34 -14.77 -10.04
CA ASP A 261 5.97 -13.59 -10.61
C ASP A 261 5.08 -12.91 -11.67
N THR A 262 3.78 -12.88 -11.41
CA THR A 262 2.78 -12.28 -12.28
C THR A 262 2.51 -10.83 -11.90
N ILE A 263 2.46 -9.96 -12.89
CA ILE A 263 2.03 -8.57 -12.75
C ILE A 263 0.73 -8.40 -13.54
N LEU A 264 -0.34 -8.02 -12.83
CA LEU A 264 -1.55 -7.53 -13.47
C LEU A 264 -1.43 -6.01 -13.62
N TYR A 265 -1.85 -5.48 -14.74
CA TYR A 265 -1.77 -4.05 -14.98
C TYR A 265 -2.95 -3.54 -15.80
N MET A 266 -3.36 -2.32 -15.53
CA MET A 266 -4.36 -1.63 -16.32
C MET A 266 -3.78 -1.29 -17.68
N GLY A 267 -4.46 -1.69 -18.76
CA GLY A 267 -4.05 -1.34 -20.12
C GLY A 267 -5.13 -0.55 -20.84
N CYS A 268 -4.73 0.24 -21.82
CA CYS A 268 -5.63 0.94 -22.73
C CYS A 268 -5.28 0.57 -24.17
N ASP A 269 -6.28 0.18 -24.97
CA ASP A 269 -6.11 -0.14 -26.38
C ASP A 269 -6.70 0.94 -27.32
N ASP A 270 -7.50 1.85 -26.78
CA ASP A 270 -8.08 2.95 -27.51
C ASP A 270 -7.07 4.11 -27.58
N LYS A 271 -6.57 4.39 -28.77
CA LYS A 271 -5.58 5.47 -28.99
C LYS A 271 -6.14 6.88 -28.88
N GLU A 272 -7.46 7.01 -28.92
CA GLU A 272 -8.13 8.30 -28.73
C GLU A 272 -8.43 8.59 -27.26
N ASP A 273 -8.26 7.59 -26.35
CA ASP A 273 -8.39 7.78 -24.91
C ASP A 273 -7.21 8.61 -24.37
N GLU A 274 -7.51 9.62 -23.57
CA GLU A 274 -6.52 10.53 -22.97
C GLU A 274 -5.47 9.82 -22.10
N GLN A 275 -5.77 8.61 -21.58
CA GLN A 275 -4.85 7.79 -20.77
C GLN A 275 -3.92 6.91 -21.61
N TYR A 276 -4.20 6.79 -22.95
CA TYR A 276 -3.52 5.80 -23.78
C TYR A 276 -2.01 5.90 -23.75
N GLU A 277 -1.47 7.10 -23.97
CA GLU A 277 -0.01 7.28 -24.12
C GLU A 277 0.74 6.93 -22.83
N ASP A 278 0.22 7.33 -21.68
CA ASP A 278 0.89 7.09 -20.39
C ASP A 278 0.74 5.64 -19.93
N LEU A 279 -0.45 5.04 -20.05
CA LEU A 279 -0.64 3.61 -19.79
C LEU A 279 0.17 2.73 -20.75
N LYS A 280 0.37 3.17 -22.00
CA LYS A 280 1.24 2.50 -22.95
C LYS A 280 2.72 2.61 -22.59
N ALA A 281 3.15 3.74 -22.08
CA ALA A 281 4.49 3.94 -21.56
C ALA A 281 4.75 3.03 -20.35
N MET A 282 3.80 2.92 -19.41
CA MET A 282 3.83 1.97 -18.28
C MET A 282 3.93 0.52 -18.78
N GLU A 283 3.11 0.10 -19.74
CA GLU A 283 3.17 -1.25 -20.32
C GLU A 283 4.57 -1.56 -20.87
N ASN A 284 5.20 -0.59 -21.55
CA ASN A 284 6.55 -0.75 -22.08
C ASN A 284 7.60 -0.85 -20.96
N GLN A 285 7.44 -0.08 -19.89
CA GLN A 285 8.30 -0.17 -18.71
C GLN A 285 8.15 -1.54 -18.04
N LEU A 286 6.93 -2.05 -17.85
CA LEU A 286 6.67 -3.39 -17.30
C LEU A 286 7.30 -4.49 -18.16
N LYS A 287 7.21 -4.42 -19.50
CA LYS A 287 7.86 -5.38 -20.42
C LYS A 287 9.39 -5.35 -20.34
N ALA A 288 9.97 -4.22 -19.98
CA ALA A 288 11.40 -4.08 -19.79
C ALA A 288 11.89 -4.54 -18.41
N LEU A 289 11.00 -4.69 -17.43
CA LEU A 289 11.37 -5.14 -16.08
C LEU A 289 11.93 -6.56 -16.13
N ARG A 290 12.90 -6.81 -15.24
CA ARG A 290 13.50 -8.13 -15.03
C ARG A 290 13.54 -8.45 -13.55
N LYS A 291 13.34 -9.72 -13.23
CA LYS A 291 13.58 -10.26 -11.89
C LYS A 291 15.07 -10.24 -11.58
N ASP A 292 15.45 -10.49 -10.35
CA ASP A 292 16.86 -10.51 -9.93
C ASP A 292 17.70 -11.55 -10.68
N GLY A 293 17.07 -12.63 -11.15
CA GLY A 293 17.68 -13.64 -12.04
C GLY A 293 17.77 -13.25 -13.51
N GLY A 294 17.24 -12.10 -13.92
CA GLY A 294 17.23 -11.61 -15.29
C GLY A 294 16.01 -12.09 -16.13
N GLU A 295 15.14 -12.92 -15.57
CA GLU A 295 13.94 -13.38 -16.26
C GLU A 295 12.86 -12.30 -16.32
N GLU A 296 11.94 -12.45 -17.26
CA GLU A 296 10.79 -11.57 -17.42
C GLU A 296 9.70 -11.90 -16.36
N TYR A 297 8.88 -10.90 -16.02
CA TYR A 297 7.64 -11.12 -15.30
C TYR A 297 6.56 -11.63 -16.27
N ARG A 298 5.63 -12.44 -15.75
CA ARG A 298 4.41 -12.77 -16.47
C ARG A 298 3.47 -11.57 -16.40
N LEU A 299 3.12 -10.98 -17.54
CA LEU A 299 2.27 -9.81 -17.61
C LEU A 299 0.84 -10.20 -18.02
N LEU A 300 -0.14 -9.76 -17.24
CA LEU A 300 -1.56 -9.91 -17.53
C LEU A 300 -2.21 -8.52 -17.61
N LYS A 301 -2.64 -8.15 -18.81
CA LYS A 301 -3.29 -6.86 -19.06
C LYS A 301 -4.77 -6.94 -18.71
N LEU A 302 -5.21 -6.15 -17.74
CA LEU A 302 -6.61 -5.93 -17.43
C LEU A 302 -7.25 -5.00 -18.47
N PRO A 303 -8.54 -5.14 -18.79
CA PRO A 303 -9.22 -4.22 -19.69
C PRO A 303 -9.34 -2.84 -19.06
N SER A 304 -9.35 -1.80 -19.89
CA SER A 304 -9.75 -0.47 -19.47
C SER A 304 -11.29 -0.39 -19.41
N PRO A 305 -11.88 0.05 -18.30
CA PRO A 305 -13.30 0.41 -18.31
C PRO A 305 -13.58 1.50 -19.34
N GLU A 306 -14.78 1.46 -19.96
CA GLU A 306 -15.27 2.62 -20.68
C GLU A 306 -15.37 3.81 -19.72
N ALA A 307 -15.03 5.01 -20.19
CA ALA A 307 -15.00 6.21 -19.35
C ALA A 307 -16.34 6.46 -18.65
N ILE A 308 -16.30 6.63 -17.34
CA ILE A 308 -17.45 6.95 -16.49
C ILE A 308 -17.29 8.39 -16.02
N TYR A 309 -18.37 9.15 -16.05
CA TYR A 309 -18.34 10.57 -15.68
C TYR A 309 -19.39 10.85 -14.60
N ASP A 310 -19.05 11.75 -13.66
CA ASP A 310 -19.97 12.38 -12.71
C ASP A 310 -19.72 13.89 -12.72
N ASP A 311 -20.77 14.68 -12.79
CA ASP A 311 -20.72 16.17 -12.91
C ASP A 311 -19.74 16.70 -13.98
N GLY A 312 -19.49 15.91 -15.03
CA GLY A 312 -18.59 16.28 -16.15
C GLY A 312 -17.13 15.92 -15.93
N GLU A 313 -16.75 15.38 -14.78
CA GLU A 313 -15.41 14.89 -14.48
C GLU A 313 -15.34 13.37 -14.71
N ARG A 314 -14.23 12.91 -15.30
CA ARG A 314 -13.97 11.49 -15.50
C ARG A 314 -13.56 10.85 -14.18
N LEU A 315 -14.22 9.74 -13.84
CA LEU A 315 -13.95 8.99 -12.63
C LEU A 315 -12.86 7.92 -12.84
N PRO A 316 -12.03 7.61 -11.84
CA PRO A 316 -10.87 6.69 -11.95
C PRO A 316 -11.28 5.22 -11.88
N ALA A 317 -12.12 4.77 -12.81
CA ALA A 317 -12.52 3.36 -12.87
C ALA A 317 -11.35 2.47 -13.30
N THR A 318 -11.06 1.43 -12.53
CA THR A 318 -9.98 0.49 -12.80
C THR A 318 -10.28 -0.90 -12.24
N TYR A 319 -9.99 -1.96 -12.99
CA TYR A 319 -10.08 -3.34 -12.49
C TYR A 319 -8.84 -3.77 -11.70
N ALA A 320 -7.78 -2.95 -11.62
CA ALA A 320 -6.62 -3.25 -10.82
C ALA A 320 -6.88 -3.11 -9.31
N ASN A 321 -7.86 -2.32 -8.90
CA ASN A 321 -8.13 -2.04 -7.49
C ASN A 321 -8.99 -3.13 -6.82
N PHE A 322 -8.59 -4.40 -6.98
CA PHE A 322 -9.22 -5.57 -6.35
C PHE A 322 -8.55 -5.92 -5.02
N LEU A 323 -9.28 -6.57 -4.13
CA LEU A 323 -8.81 -7.11 -2.85
C LEU A 323 -8.62 -8.63 -2.94
N ILE A 324 -7.48 -9.12 -2.47
CA ILE A 324 -7.25 -10.56 -2.29
C ILE A 324 -7.56 -10.90 -0.83
N ILE A 325 -8.39 -11.93 -0.61
CA ILE A 325 -8.72 -12.48 0.71
C ILE A 325 -8.51 -13.99 0.70
N ASN A 326 -8.58 -14.66 1.86
CA ASN A 326 -8.41 -16.10 1.94
C ASN A 326 -9.41 -16.83 1.02
N GLY A 327 -8.89 -17.42 -0.05
CA GLY A 327 -9.64 -18.23 -1.01
C GLY A 327 -10.53 -17.46 -1.99
N ALA A 328 -10.48 -16.11 -2.02
CA ALA A 328 -11.24 -15.34 -2.99
C ALA A 328 -10.51 -14.05 -3.42
N VAL A 329 -10.92 -13.52 -4.56
CA VAL A 329 -10.60 -12.17 -5.03
C VAL A 329 -11.89 -11.39 -5.14
N VAL A 330 -11.99 -10.29 -4.39
CA VAL A 330 -13.10 -9.34 -4.48
C VAL A 330 -12.71 -8.26 -5.47
N TYR A 331 -13.40 -8.19 -6.59
CA TYR A 331 -13.01 -7.29 -7.67
C TYR A 331 -14.12 -6.30 -8.05
N PRO A 332 -13.75 -5.07 -8.46
CA PRO A 332 -14.71 -4.04 -8.83
C PRO A 332 -15.38 -4.39 -10.16
N THR A 333 -16.67 -4.06 -10.26
CA THR A 333 -17.42 -4.01 -11.51
C THR A 333 -18.01 -2.62 -11.71
N TYR A 334 -18.23 -2.27 -12.98
CA TYR A 334 -18.63 -0.91 -13.37
C TYR A 334 -19.88 -0.90 -14.25
N ARG A 335 -20.75 -1.93 -14.13
CA ARG A 335 -21.96 -2.09 -14.97
C ARG A 335 -21.65 -2.17 -16.46
N GLN A 336 -20.47 -2.72 -16.78
CA GLN A 336 -19.95 -2.90 -18.15
C GLN A 336 -19.76 -4.40 -18.41
N PRO A 337 -20.83 -5.17 -18.72
CA PRO A 337 -20.82 -6.63 -18.69
C PRO A 337 -19.68 -7.29 -19.50
N LYS A 338 -19.25 -6.66 -20.60
CA LYS A 338 -18.15 -7.18 -21.42
C LYS A 338 -16.79 -7.00 -20.72
N ASN A 339 -16.53 -5.80 -20.21
CA ASN A 339 -15.27 -5.50 -19.53
C ASN A 339 -15.21 -6.17 -18.17
N ASP A 340 -16.33 -6.20 -17.41
CA ASP A 340 -16.44 -6.90 -16.13
C ASP A 340 -16.13 -8.39 -16.29
N ALA A 341 -16.69 -9.08 -17.30
CA ALA A 341 -16.43 -10.49 -17.58
C ALA A 341 -14.99 -10.74 -18.05
N GLU A 342 -14.38 -9.83 -18.81
CA GLU A 342 -12.99 -9.96 -19.24
C GLU A 342 -12.02 -9.76 -18.08
N ALA A 343 -12.31 -8.81 -17.17
CA ALA A 343 -11.54 -8.62 -15.94
C ALA A 343 -11.57 -9.88 -15.07
N GLU A 344 -12.77 -10.45 -14.83
CA GLU A 344 -12.93 -11.72 -14.11
C GLU A 344 -12.09 -12.84 -14.72
N ARG A 345 -12.16 -12.99 -16.03
CA ARG A 345 -11.41 -14.02 -16.76
C ARG A 345 -9.90 -13.88 -16.55
N ILE A 346 -9.38 -12.65 -16.57
CA ILE A 346 -7.95 -12.38 -16.38
C ILE A 346 -7.54 -12.59 -14.93
N LEU A 347 -8.35 -12.15 -13.97
CA LEU A 347 -8.12 -12.39 -12.55
C LEU A 347 -8.09 -13.89 -12.24
N LYS A 348 -8.99 -14.67 -12.84
CA LYS A 348 -8.99 -16.13 -12.70
C LYS A 348 -7.73 -16.80 -13.26
N MET A 349 -7.06 -16.20 -14.26
CA MET A 349 -5.77 -16.68 -14.75
C MET A 349 -4.62 -16.41 -13.77
N ALA A 350 -4.70 -15.35 -12.99
CA ALA A 350 -3.70 -15.01 -11.96
C ALA A 350 -3.94 -15.79 -10.66
N PHE A 351 -5.21 -16.05 -10.32
CA PHE A 351 -5.64 -16.69 -9.09
C PHE A 351 -6.57 -17.88 -9.36
N PRO A 352 -6.06 -18.97 -9.97
CA PRO A 352 -6.89 -20.08 -10.45
C PRO A 352 -7.66 -20.81 -9.34
N GLU A 353 -7.14 -20.82 -8.12
CA GLU A 353 -7.76 -21.49 -6.97
C GLU A 353 -8.71 -20.59 -6.17
N HIS A 354 -8.79 -19.28 -6.50
CA HIS A 354 -9.64 -18.34 -5.78
C HIS A 354 -11.03 -18.21 -6.42
N GLU A 355 -12.03 -18.02 -5.59
CA GLU A 355 -13.36 -17.59 -6.03
C GLU A 355 -13.30 -16.13 -6.47
N MET A 356 -14.00 -15.79 -7.57
CA MET A 356 -14.14 -14.40 -8.02
C MET A 356 -15.45 -13.82 -7.50
N ILE A 357 -15.36 -12.74 -6.72
CA ILE A 357 -16.51 -12.06 -6.13
C ILE A 357 -16.61 -10.66 -6.69
N ALA A 358 -17.61 -10.45 -7.53
CA ALA A 358 -17.89 -9.15 -8.13
C ALA A 358 -18.61 -8.22 -7.14
N VAL A 359 -18.14 -6.97 -7.03
CA VAL A 359 -18.80 -5.91 -6.26
C VAL A 359 -18.91 -4.67 -7.14
N ASP A 360 -20.14 -4.13 -7.24
CA ASP A 360 -20.38 -2.87 -7.96
C ASP A 360 -19.65 -1.72 -7.25
N ALA A 361 -18.66 -1.14 -7.91
CA ALA A 361 -17.82 -0.07 -7.38
C ALA A 361 -18.17 1.33 -7.93
N CYS A 362 -19.26 1.46 -8.64
CA CYS A 362 -19.69 2.75 -9.20
C CYS A 362 -19.89 3.84 -8.16
N ALA A 363 -20.28 3.47 -6.92
CA ALA A 363 -20.37 4.42 -5.82
C ALA A 363 -18.98 4.88 -5.34
N ALA A 364 -18.02 3.95 -5.21
CA ALA A 364 -16.70 4.24 -4.67
C ALA A 364 -15.88 5.20 -5.56
N ILE A 365 -15.91 5.00 -6.87
CA ILE A 365 -15.15 5.86 -7.80
C ILE A 365 -15.61 7.32 -7.82
N ARG A 366 -16.81 7.64 -7.28
CA ARG A 366 -17.29 9.04 -7.12
C ARG A 366 -16.46 9.82 -6.08
N GLN A 367 -15.77 9.10 -5.19
CA GLN A 367 -14.80 9.64 -4.24
C GLN A 367 -13.38 9.14 -4.58
N HIS A 368 -13.10 8.94 -5.87
CA HIS A 368 -11.79 8.71 -6.48
C HIS A 368 -11.04 7.42 -6.10
N GLY A 369 -11.68 6.46 -5.38
CA GLY A 369 -11.09 5.17 -5.02
C GLY A 369 -11.97 3.98 -5.37
N SER A 370 -11.56 2.76 -4.98
CA SER A 370 -12.30 1.53 -5.21
C SER A 370 -12.06 0.51 -4.08
N ILE A 371 -12.30 -0.78 -4.33
CA ILE A 371 -12.34 -1.86 -3.31
C ILE A 371 -11.05 -1.95 -2.50
N HIS A 372 -9.90 -1.99 -3.16
CA HIS A 372 -8.61 -2.12 -2.46
C HIS A 372 -8.31 -0.91 -1.57
N CYS A 373 -8.57 0.28 -2.06
CA CYS A 373 -8.37 1.53 -1.30
C CYS A 373 -9.21 1.57 0.00
N LEU A 374 -10.39 0.93 0.02
CA LEU A 374 -11.29 0.87 1.17
C LEU A 374 -10.90 -0.19 2.22
N THR A 375 -9.88 -1.01 1.95
CA THR A 375 -9.54 -2.20 2.73
C THR A 375 -8.07 -2.25 3.12
N MET A 376 -7.76 -2.83 4.30
CA MET A 376 -6.38 -3.21 4.65
C MET A 376 -6.37 -4.63 5.21
N GLN A 377 -5.59 -5.50 4.60
CA GLN A 377 -5.38 -6.86 5.08
C GLN A 377 -4.26 -6.90 6.14
N TYR A 378 -4.41 -7.82 7.09
CA TYR A 378 -3.38 -8.15 8.07
C TYR A 378 -2.98 -9.61 7.92
N THR A 379 -1.71 -9.86 7.64
CA THR A 379 -1.21 -11.22 7.41
C THR A 379 -1.31 -12.09 8.66
N LYS A 380 -1.53 -13.38 8.48
CA LYS A 380 -1.55 -14.35 9.57
C LYS A 380 -0.15 -14.62 10.10
N GLY A 381 -0.03 -14.71 11.42
CA GLY A 381 1.23 -15.00 12.06
C GLY A 381 1.12 -15.13 13.57
N LYS A 382 2.26 -15.07 14.24
CA LYS A 382 2.35 -15.19 15.71
C LYS A 382 2.51 -13.81 16.33
N VAL A 383 1.75 -13.57 17.38
CA VAL A 383 1.94 -12.40 18.22
C VAL A 383 2.88 -12.76 19.35
N LYS A 384 3.89 -11.94 19.59
CA LYS A 384 4.83 -12.11 20.71
C LYS A 384 4.06 -12.00 22.02
N LYS A 385 4.15 -13.05 22.84
CA LYS A 385 3.50 -13.09 24.16
C LYS A 385 4.23 -12.23 25.17
#